data_32d3a99461885e4847422edb4618eaae
#
_entry.id   32d3a99461885e4847422edb4618eaae
#
_cell.length_a   1.000
_cell.length_b   1.000
_cell.length_c   1.000
_cell.angle_alpha   90.00
_cell.angle_beta   90.00
_cell.angle_gamma   90.00
#
_symmetry.space_group_name_H-M   'P 1'
#
loop_
_entity.id
_entity.type
_entity.pdbx_description
1 polymer ?
#
loop_
_entity_poly.entity_id
_entity_poly.type
_entity_poly.pdbx_seq_one_letter_code
_entity_poly.pdbx_strand_id
1 'polypeptide(L)'
;MIGWPVIEGRILQALRVQPGEDVLEIGTGSGYLTAALATMGRDVVSIEQHADLADTARRRLSEARIGNVQVHHADAFAWQNDRQFDVVCVTGATALVPHAFLDWLKPGGRMFVVHGHSPAMQAALVRHGSDVNAPLVESLFETDLAYLTGAAPVPTFEF
;
A
#
# COMPACT_ATOMS: atom_id res chain seq x y z
N MET A 1 9.54 1.49 -17.95
CA MET A 1 8.61 1.58 -16.81
C MET A 1 7.26 1.00 -17.22
N ILE A 2 6.76 0.05 -16.45
CA ILE A 2 5.42 -0.50 -16.67
C ILE A 2 4.41 0.58 -16.32
N GLY A 3 3.41 0.84 -17.16
CA GLY A 3 2.40 1.84 -16.91
C GLY A 3 1.55 1.53 -15.67
N TRP A 4 1.10 2.56 -14.96
CA TRP A 4 0.30 2.42 -13.74
C TRP A 4 -0.93 1.51 -13.89
N PRO A 5 -1.73 1.59 -14.98
CA PRO A 5 -2.88 0.69 -15.12
C PRO A 5 -2.51 -0.79 -15.11
N VAL A 6 -1.35 -1.16 -15.64
CA VAL A 6 -0.85 -2.54 -15.63
C VAL A 6 -0.44 -2.96 -14.23
N ILE A 7 0.27 -2.07 -13.51
CA ILE A 7 0.68 -2.32 -12.12
C ILE A 7 -0.54 -2.45 -11.22
N GLU A 8 -1.50 -1.54 -11.33
CA GLU A 8 -2.75 -1.58 -10.54
C GLU A 8 -3.51 -2.89 -10.76
N GLY A 9 -3.64 -3.33 -12.01
CA GLY A 9 -4.26 -4.61 -12.34
C GLY A 9 -3.56 -5.79 -11.69
N ARG A 10 -2.23 -5.79 -11.68
CA ARG A 10 -1.43 -6.85 -11.03
C ARG A 10 -1.53 -6.81 -9.52
N ILE A 11 -1.60 -5.63 -8.92
CA ILE A 11 -1.83 -5.47 -7.48
C ILE A 11 -3.17 -6.09 -7.10
N LEU A 12 -4.23 -5.75 -7.82
CA LEU A 12 -5.57 -6.27 -7.55
C LEU A 12 -5.64 -7.79 -7.70
N GLN A 13 -4.98 -8.34 -8.72
CA GLN A 13 -4.90 -9.78 -8.92
C GLN A 13 -4.13 -10.48 -7.79
N ALA A 14 -3.07 -9.88 -7.30
CA ALA A 14 -2.26 -10.45 -6.24
C ALA A 14 -2.97 -10.41 -4.89
N LEU A 15 -3.63 -9.30 -4.58
CA LEU A 15 -4.31 -9.10 -3.31
C LEU A 15 -5.59 -9.92 -3.18
N ARG A 16 -6.35 -10.12 -4.25
CA ARG A 16 -7.61 -10.87 -4.26
C ARG A 16 -8.56 -10.45 -3.14
N VAL A 17 -8.80 -9.15 -3.05
CA VAL A 17 -9.66 -8.58 -2.00
C VAL A 17 -11.05 -9.18 -2.06
N GLN A 18 -11.57 -9.62 -0.92
CA GLN A 18 -12.89 -10.22 -0.79
C GLN A 18 -13.91 -9.23 -0.22
N PRO A 19 -15.23 -9.39 -0.49
CA PRO A 19 -16.24 -8.41 -0.08
C PRO A 19 -16.34 -8.15 1.42
N GLY A 20 -15.93 -9.09 2.25
CA GLY A 20 -15.93 -8.93 3.71
C GLY A 20 -14.64 -8.39 4.30
N GLU A 21 -13.67 -8.04 3.47
CA GLU A 21 -12.34 -7.63 3.93
C GLU A 21 -12.19 -6.12 4.04
N ASP A 22 -11.49 -5.70 5.09
CA ASP A 22 -11.08 -4.31 5.32
C ASP A 22 -9.68 -4.07 4.74
N VAL A 23 -9.52 -2.95 4.06
CA VAL A 23 -8.30 -2.62 3.33
C VAL A 23 -7.71 -1.31 3.83
N LEU A 24 -6.40 -1.30 4.06
CA LEU A 24 -5.61 -0.09 4.25
C LEU A 24 -4.77 0.15 3.00
N GLU A 25 -4.91 1.33 2.39
CA GLU A 25 -4.07 1.78 1.29
C GLU A 25 -3.11 2.87 1.79
N ILE A 26 -1.84 2.73 1.46
CA ILE A 26 -0.82 3.73 1.77
C ILE A 26 -0.35 4.35 0.46
N GLY A 27 -0.70 5.62 0.26
CA GLY A 27 -0.48 6.35 -0.97
C GLY A 27 -1.73 6.38 -1.86
N THR A 28 -2.68 7.25 -1.52
CA THR A 28 -3.96 7.38 -2.26
C THR A 28 -3.74 7.80 -3.71
N GLY A 29 -2.78 8.69 -3.94
CA GLY A 29 -2.49 9.23 -5.27
C GLY A 29 -3.72 9.82 -5.95
N SER A 30 -4.01 9.34 -7.16
CA SER A 30 -5.17 9.80 -7.94
C SER A 30 -6.53 9.31 -7.40
N GLY A 31 -6.53 8.29 -6.57
CA GLY A 31 -7.74 7.66 -6.04
C GLY A 31 -8.34 6.55 -6.90
N TYR A 32 -7.77 6.24 -8.06
CA TYR A 32 -8.29 5.18 -8.94
C TYR A 32 -8.15 3.78 -8.33
N LEU A 33 -6.99 3.46 -7.78
CA LEU A 33 -6.78 2.18 -7.10
C LEU A 33 -7.65 2.12 -5.83
N THR A 34 -7.75 3.22 -5.11
CA THR A 34 -8.63 3.35 -3.93
C THR A 34 -10.06 2.97 -4.28
N ALA A 35 -10.58 3.51 -5.38
CA ALA A 35 -11.93 3.20 -5.87
C ALA A 35 -12.09 1.72 -6.20
N ALA A 36 -11.11 1.12 -6.87
CA ALA A 36 -11.14 -0.31 -7.20
C ALA A 36 -11.14 -1.18 -5.94
N LEU A 37 -10.31 -0.87 -4.96
CA LEU A 37 -10.27 -1.58 -3.67
C LEU A 37 -11.61 -1.45 -2.94
N ALA A 38 -12.23 -0.28 -2.97
CA ALA A 38 -13.51 -0.01 -2.34
C ALA A 38 -14.66 -0.82 -2.96
N THR A 39 -14.63 -1.05 -4.28
CA THR A 39 -15.66 -1.86 -4.95
C THR A 39 -15.48 -3.35 -4.66
N MET A 40 -14.29 -3.79 -4.29
CA MET A 40 -13.99 -5.19 -3.99
C MET A 40 -14.15 -5.54 -2.52
N GLY A 41 -13.72 -4.65 -1.62
CA GLY A 41 -13.71 -4.85 -0.18
C GLY A 41 -14.92 -4.30 0.55
N ARG A 42 -14.91 -4.46 1.87
CA ARG A 42 -15.98 -3.96 2.74
C ARG A 42 -15.77 -2.49 3.09
N ASP A 43 -14.56 -2.14 3.51
CA ASP A 43 -14.21 -0.80 3.97
C ASP A 43 -12.75 -0.51 3.65
N VAL A 44 -12.46 0.70 3.19
CA VAL A 44 -11.12 1.12 2.81
C VAL A 44 -10.74 2.37 3.60
N VAL A 45 -9.58 2.31 4.23
CA VAL A 45 -8.89 3.47 4.77
C VAL A 45 -7.69 3.75 3.88
N SER A 46 -7.56 4.97 3.39
CA SER A 46 -6.46 5.37 2.53
C SER A 46 -5.70 6.55 3.14
N ILE A 47 -4.39 6.48 3.14
CA ILE A 47 -3.51 7.51 3.70
C ILE A 47 -2.78 8.20 2.56
N GLU A 48 -2.85 9.53 2.54
CA GLU A 48 -2.15 10.37 1.58
C GLU A 48 -1.34 11.44 2.30
N GLN A 49 -0.08 11.55 1.95
CA GLN A 49 0.85 12.49 2.53
C GLN A 49 0.64 13.92 2.02
N HIS A 50 0.16 14.08 0.79
CA HIS A 50 -0.04 15.38 0.16
C HIS A 50 -1.50 15.81 0.28
N ALA A 51 -1.74 16.96 0.92
CA ALA A 51 -3.08 17.47 1.21
C ALA A 51 -3.91 17.70 -0.06
N ASP A 52 -3.30 18.21 -1.12
CA ASP A 52 -3.97 18.47 -2.41
C ASP A 52 -4.41 17.18 -3.10
N LEU A 53 -3.60 16.13 -3.05
CA LEU A 53 -3.96 14.82 -3.58
C LEU A 53 -5.06 14.16 -2.75
N ALA A 54 -5.00 14.28 -1.42
CA ALA A 54 -6.05 13.77 -0.54
C ALA A 54 -7.39 14.42 -0.84
N ASP A 55 -7.42 15.76 -1.01
CA ASP A 55 -8.65 16.50 -1.33
C ASP A 55 -9.20 16.11 -2.71
N THR A 56 -8.32 15.99 -3.70
CA THR A 56 -8.71 15.57 -5.05
C THR A 56 -9.29 14.15 -5.04
N ALA A 57 -8.68 13.23 -4.32
CA ALA A 57 -9.17 11.86 -4.20
C ALA A 57 -10.54 11.82 -3.50
N ARG A 58 -10.72 12.56 -2.41
CA ARG A 58 -12.01 12.66 -1.72
C ARG A 58 -13.11 13.13 -2.65
N ARG A 59 -12.82 14.17 -3.45
CA ARG A 59 -13.77 14.70 -4.43
C ARG A 59 -14.14 13.66 -5.48
N ARG A 60 -13.17 12.98 -6.06
CA ARG A 60 -13.39 11.95 -7.08
C ARG A 60 -14.22 10.79 -6.55
N LEU A 61 -13.92 10.32 -5.35
CA LEU A 61 -14.65 9.24 -4.70
C LEU A 61 -16.10 9.64 -4.41
N SER A 62 -16.31 10.86 -3.95
CA SER A 62 -17.65 11.42 -3.71
C SER A 62 -18.45 11.54 -5.01
N GLU A 63 -17.86 12.05 -6.07
CA GLU A 63 -18.49 12.16 -7.40
C GLU A 63 -18.85 10.79 -7.98
N ALA A 64 -18.03 9.80 -7.75
CA ALA A 64 -18.27 8.40 -8.15
C ALA A 64 -19.23 7.67 -7.20
N ARG A 65 -19.73 8.32 -6.15
CA ARG A 65 -20.64 7.74 -5.14
C ARG A 65 -20.07 6.52 -4.42
N ILE A 66 -18.78 6.53 -4.17
CA ILE A 66 -18.09 5.49 -3.40
C ILE A 66 -18.04 5.94 -1.94
N GLY A 67 -18.85 5.30 -1.09
CA GLY A 67 -19.07 5.74 0.29
C GLY A 67 -18.30 4.96 1.36
N ASN A 68 -17.64 3.87 0.99
CA ASN A 68 -16.93 2.99 1.93
C ASN A 68 -15.42 3.27 1.97
N VAL A 69 -15.02 4.52 1.79
CA VAL A 69 -13.62 4.97 1.84
C VAL A 69 -13.49 6.16 2.78
N GLN A 70 -12.45 6.12 3.61
CA GLN A 70 -11.98 7.28 4.37
C GLN A 70 -10.56 7.61 3.92
N VAL A 71 -10.35 8.83 3.41
CA VAL A 71 -9.02 9.33 3.03
C VAL A 71 -8.49 10.22 4.14
N HIS A 72 -7.32 9.87 4.67
CA HIS A 72 -6.62 10.66 5.69
C HIS A 72 -5.39 11.35 5.09
N HIS A 73 -5.26 12.65 5.34
CA HIS A 73 -4.02 13.37 5.07
C HIS A 73 -3.06 13.07 6.23
N ALA A 74 -2.12 12.18 6.01
CA ALA A 74 -1.15 11.75 7.02
C ALA A 74 0.10 11.15 6.39
N ASP A 75 1.18 11.13 7.16
CA ASP A 75 2.39 10.38 6.86
C ASP A 75 2.26 8.98 7.47
N ALA A 76 2.35 7.94 6.64
CA ALA A 76 2.20 6.57 7.09
C ALA A 76 3.22 6.15 8.15
N PHE A 77 4.44 6.71 8.13
CA PHE A 77 5.46 6.40 9.11
C PHE A 77 5.23 7.07 10.47
N ALA A 78 4.36 8.08 10.53
CA ALA A 78 3.99 8.80 11.74
C ALA A 78 2.54 8.52 12.17
N TRP A 79 1.75 7.88 11.30
CA TRP A 79 0.33 7.62 11.55
C TRP A 79 0.15 6.55 12.63
N GLN A 80 -0.69 6.85 13.61
CA GLN A 80 -1.00 5.94 14.70
C GLN A 80 -2.43 5.49 14.59
N ASN A 81 -2.65 4.18 14.67
CA ASN A 81 -3.97 3.58 14.56
C ASN A 81 -3.96 2.19 15.20
N ASP A 82 -4.98 1.91 16.00
CA ASP A 82 -5.14 0.62 16.67
C ASP A 82 -5.91 -0.40 15.83
N ARG A 83 -6.52 0.05 14.73
CA ARG A 83 -7.29 -0.81 13.83
C ARG A 83 -6.35 -1.69 13.01
N GLN A 84 -6.74 -2.95 12.83
CA GLN A 84 -6.07 -3.88 11.93
C GLN A 84 -6.92 -4.16 10.69
N PHE A 85 -6.25 -4.52 9.60
CA PHE A 85 -6.86 -4.74 8.28
C PHE A 85 -6.53 -6.13 7.75
N ASP A 86 -7.42 -6.67 6.93
CA ASP A 86 -7.17 -7.93 6.22
C ASP A 86 -6.13 -7.76 5.12
N VAL A 87 -6.11 -6.58 4.52
CA VAL A 87 -5.23 -6.24 3.39
C VAL A 87 -4.58 -4.88 3.63
N VAL A 88 -3.28 -4.81 3.40
CA VAL A 88 -2.53 -3.56 3.36
C VAL A 88 -1.90 -3.43 1.97
N CYS A 89 -2.18 -2.33 1.28
CA CYS A 89 -1.67 -2.06 -0.06
C CYS A 89 -0.77 -0.83 -0.03
N VAL A 90 0.52 -1.03 -0.25
CA VAL A 90 1.50 0.06 -0.25
C VAL A 90 1.84 0.41 -1.70
N THR A 91 1.49 1.63 -2.12
CA THR A 91 1.58 2.05 -3.53
C THR A 91 2.88 2.78 -3.89
N GLY A 92 3.74 3.04 -2.92
CA GLY A 92 5.08 3.56 -3.14
C GLY A 92 6.13 2.54 -2.71
N ALA A 93 7.34 2.68 -3.24
CA ALA A 93 8.42 1.75 -2.89
C ALA A 93 9.04 2.06 -1.54
N THR A 94 9.61 1.04 -0.92
CA THR A 94 10.43 1.13 0.29
C THR A 94 11.77 0.45 0.06
N ALA A 95 12.83 0.93 0.72
CA ALA A 95 14.14 0.28 0.60
C ALA A 95 14.13 -1.13 1.18
N LEU A 96 13.46 -1.31 2.30
CA LEU A 96 13.27 -2.59 3.00
C LEU A 96 11.78 -2.85 3.21
N VAL A 97 11.41 -4.10 3.47
CA VAL A 97 10.03 -4.44 3.86
C VAL A 97 9.69 -3.68 5.15
N PRO A 98 8.62 -2.87 5.15
CA PRO A 98 8.31 -2.01 6.29
C PRO A 98 7.62 -2.79 7.41
N HIS A 99 8.40 -3.32 8.34
CA HIS A 99 7.89 -4.14 9.44
C HIS A 99 6.84 -3.41 10.29
N ALA A 100 6.95 -2.08 10.43
CA ALA A 100 5.97 -1.28 11.15
C ALA A 100 4.55 -1.39 10.55
N PHE A 101 4.45 -1.57 9.24
CA PHE A 101 3.16 -1.71 8.56
C PHE A 101 2.50 -3.07 8.82
N LEU A 102 3.28 -4.08 9.21
CA LEU A 102 2.75 -5.40 9.56
C LEU A 102 1.89 -5.36 10.83
N ASP A 103 2.09 -4.37 11.69
CA ASP A 103 1.28 -4.19 12.90
C ASP A 103 -0.19 -3.86 12.56
N TRP A 104 -0.44 -3.31 11.37
CA TRP A 104 -1.78 -3.01 10.88
C TRP A 104 -2.46 -4.20 10.20
N LEU A 105 -1.75 -5.31 10.08
CA LEU A 105 -2.23 -6.50 9.40
C LEU A 105 -2.82 -7.49 10.41
N LYS A 106 -4.07 -7.91 10.20
CA LYS A 106 -4.69 -8.97 10.99
C LYS A 106 -3.91 -10.28 10.81
N PRO A 107 -3.96 -11.19 11.80
CA PRO A 107 -3.49 -12.56 11.57
C PRO A 107 -4.15 -13.16 10.33
N GLY A 108 -3.36 -13.75 9.45
CA GLY A 108 -3.85 -14.27 8.17
C GLY A 108 -4.05 -13.23 7.07
N GLY A 109 -3.81 -11.96 7.37
CA GLY A 109 -3.85 -10.88 6.39
C GLY A 109 -2.63 -10.87 5.46
N ARG A 110 -2.67 -10.00 4.47
CA ARG A 110 -1.60 -9.86 3.48
C ARG A 110 -1.34 -8.42 3.12
N MET A 111 -0.09 -8.11 2.84
CA MET A 111 0.38 -6.79 2.44
C MET A 111 1.07 -6.86 1.08
N PHE A 112 0.66 -5.98 0.16
CA PHE A 112 1.40 -5.75 -1.07
C PHE A 112 2.41 -4.63 -0.85
N VAL A 113 3.67 -4.87 -1.20
CA VAL A 113 4.75 -3.87 -1.14
C VAL A 113 5.64 -3.98 -2.37
N VAL A 114 6.31 -2.88 -2.70
CA VAL A 114 7.44 -2.86 -3.61
C VAL A 114 8.66 -2.44 -2.81
N HIS A 115 9.69 -3.25 -2.80
CA HIS A 115 10.88 -2.98 -1.98
C HIS A 115 12.18 -3.23 -2.74
N GLY A 116 13.24 -2.62 -2.26
CA GLY A 116 14.58 -2.78 -2.80
C GLY A 116 15.15 -1.47 -3.33
N HIS A 117 16.11 -1.60 -4.23
CA HIS A 117 16.86 -0.48 -4.80
C HIS A 117 16.55 -0.32 -6.27
N SER A 118 16.17 0.90 -6.66
CA SER A 118 15.96 1.25 -8.07
C SER A 118 17.23 0.92 -8.90
N PRO A 119 17.12 0.39 -10.12
CA PRO A 119 15.88 0.16 -10.89
C PRO A 119 15.29 -1.24 -10.72
N ALA A 120 15.87 -2.10 -9.90
CA ALA A 120 15.49 -3.51 -9.78
C ALA A 120 14.82 -3.79 -8.43
N MET A 121 13.61 -3.27 -8.26
CA MET A 121 12.79 -3.52 -7.06
C MET A 121 11.93 -4.77 -7.24
N GLN A 122 11.51 -5.36 -6.11
CA GLN A 122 10.61 -6.50 -6.10
C GLN A 122 9.23 -6.11 -5.56
N ALA A 123 8.20 -6.40 -6.35
CA ALA A 123 6.83 -6.42 -5.86
C ALA A 123 6.60 -7.74 -5.13
N ALA A 124 6.02 -7.68 -3.94
CA ALA A 124 5.88 -8.84 -3.09
C ALA A 124 4.58 -8.83 -2.29
N LEU A 125 4.08 -10.02 -1.95
CA LEU A 125 3.10 -10.22 -0.89
C LEU A 125 3.82 -10.61 0.38
N VAL A 126 3.49 -9.93 1.47
CA VAL A 126 4.07 -10.14 2.78
C VAL A 126 2.97 -10.57 3.75
N ARG A 127 3.24 -11.61 4.53
CA ARG A 127 2.34 -12.12 5.56
C ARG A 127 3.08 -12.25 6.88
N HIS A 128 2.34 -12.30 7.98
CA HIS A 128 2.94 -12.70 9.25
C HIS A 128 3.51 -14.12 9.15
N GLY A 129 4.74 -14.27 9.62
CA GLY A 129 5.35 -15.58 9.80
C GLY A 129 5.03 -16.17 11.18
N SER A 130 5.55 -17.36 11.44
CA SER A 130 5.50 -17.99 12.78
C SER A 130 6.35 -17.24 13.81
N ASP A 131 7.37 -16.53 13.34
CA ASP A 131 8.19 -15.63 14.13
C ASP A 131 7.84 -14.18 13.77
N VAL A 132 7.56 -13.35 14.80
CA VAL A 132 7.22 -11.92 14.62
C VAL A 132 8.30 -11.14 13.86
N ASN A 133 9.56 -11.56 13.95
CA ASN A 133 10.68 -10.90 13.29
C ASN A 133 11.00 -11.44 11.89
N ALA A 134 10.29 -12.47 11.46
CA ALA A 134 10.53 -13.17 10.20
C ALA A 134 9.23 -13.25 9.38
N PRO A 135 8.80 -12.18 8.73
CA PRO A 135 7.63 -12.23 7.87
C PRO A 135 7.86 -13.16 6.67
N LEU A 136 6.78 -13.75 6.18
CA LEU A 136 6.81 -14.51 4.94
C LEU A 136 6.72 -13.54 3.77
N VAL A 137 7.68 -13.59 2.86
CA VAL A 137 7.76 -12.71 1.69
C VAL A 137 7.70 -13.55 0.41
N GLU A 138 6.67 -13.31 -0.39
CA GLU A 138 6.51 -13.94 -1.70
C GLU A 138 6.77 -12.92 -2.79
N SER A 139 7.87 -13.06 -3.52
CA SER A 139 8.18 -12.19 -4.65
C SER A 139 7.27 -12.49 -5.83
N LEU A 140 6.68 -11.45 -6.41
CA LEU A 140 5.72 -11.56 -7.50
C LEU A 140 6.31 -11.18 -8.85
N PHE A 141 6.94 -10.00 -8.94
CA PHE A 141 7.55 -9.51 -10.16
C PHE A 141 8.54 -8.39 -9.85
N GLU A 142 9.42 -8.13 -10.80
CA GLU A 142 10.35 -7.00 -10.74
C GLU A 142 9.69 -5.74 -11.30
N THR A 143 9.92 -4.61 -10.66
CA THR A 143 9.41 -3.31 -11.09
C THR A 143 10.30 -2.18 -10.57
N ASP A 144 9.93 -0.95 -10.90
CA ASP A 144 10.60 0.25 -10.38
C ASP A 144 9.54 1.31 -10.12
N LEU A 145 9.39 1.71 -8.87
CA LEU A 145 8.45 2.74 -8.44
C LEU A 145 9.16 3.82 -7.64
N ALA A 146 8.56 5.01 -7.60
CA ALA A 146 9.02 6.07 -6.72
C ALA A 146 8.91 5.64 -5.25
N TYR A 147 9.92 5.98 -4.46
CA TYR A 147 9.89 5.69 -3.03
C TYR A 147 8.83 6.51 -2.31
N LEU A 148 8.22 5.93 -1.28
CA LEU A 148 7.49 6.70 -0.29
C LEU A 148 8.46 7.69 0.36
N THR A 149 7.97 8.88 0.68
CA THR A 149 8.80 9.87 1.36
C THR A 149 9.30 9.30 2.70
N GLY A 150 10.61 9.38 2.92
CA GLY A 150 11.27 8.82 4.09
C GLY A 150 11.64 7.33 3.97
N ALA A 151 11.29 6.67 2.87
CA ALA A 151 11.54 5.23 2.68
C ALA A 151 12.69 4.92 1.70
N ALA A 152 13.30 5.94 1.09
CA ALA A 152 14.44 5.77 0.19
C ALA A 152 15.67 5.24 0.95
N PRO A 153 16.55 4.48 0.25
CA PRO A 153 17.82 4.06 0.87
C PRO A 153 18.65 5.25 1.31
N VAL A 154 19.32 5.10 2.44
CA VAL A 154 20.28 6.12 2.88
C VAL A 154 21.48 6.07 1.95
N PRO A 155 21.92 7.22 1.37
CA PRO A 155 23.12 7.23 0.52
C PRO A 155 24.35 6.77 1.32
N THR A 156 25.10 5.82 0.75
CA THR A 156 26.39 5.38 1.28
C THR A 156 27.48 5.93 0.39
N PHE A 157 28.46 6.58 0.99
CA PHE A 157 29.65 7.05 0.27
C PHE A 157 30.75 6.01 0.42
N GLU A 158 31.22 5.48 -0.71
CA GLU A 158 32.41 4.64 -0.76
C GLU A 158 33.61 5.54 -1.15
N PHE A 159 34.65 5.49 -0.37
CA PHE A 159 35.89 6.22 -0.62
C PHE A 159 36.94 5.30 -1.24
#